data_ce6ce25f5bb843caddb7704639da303e
#
_entry.id   ce6ce25f5bb843caddb7704639da303e
#
_cell.length_a   1.000
_cell.length_b   1.000
_cell.length_c   1.000
_cell.angle_alpha   90.00
_cell.angle_beta   90.00
_cell.angle_gamma   90.00
#
_symmetry.space_group_name_H-M   'P 1'
#
loop_
_entity.id
_entity.type
_entity.pdbx_description
1 polymer ?
#
loop_
_entity_poly.entity_id
_entity_poly.type
_entity_poly.pdbx_seq_one_letter_code
_entity_poly.pdbx_strand_id
1 'polypeptide(L)'
;MADISSFLKKILSAIYGEEVRGSIHDALAAMNTESSSAMEFASTAKDSAQANAAAAKKSAEDAEKKATSASESAAAAALSEGSIKTSEENVNKQAADAKEAAAGAKASETE
;
A
#
# COMPACT_ATOMS: atom_id res chain seq x y z
N MET A 1 -7.99 28.08 18.40
CA MET A 1 -9.21 28.63 18.95
C MET A 1 -8.94 29.97 19.62
N ALA A 2 -9.85 30.92 19.53
CA ALA A 2 -9.67 32.21 20.19
C ALA A 2 -9.69 32.06 21.70
N ASP A 3 -8.80 32.79 22.37
CA ASP A 3 -8.77 32.86 23.82
C ASP A 3 -9.90 33.75 24.33
N ILE A 4 -10.82 33.16 25.09
CA ILE A 4 -11.98 33.86 25.64
C ILE A 4 -11.76 34.37 27.08
N SER A 5 -10.56 34.22 27.63
CA SER A 5 -10.25 34.57 29.02
C SER A 5 -10.53 36.05 29.33
N SER A 6 -10.19 36.97 28.41
CA SER A 6 -10.42 38.40 28.63
C SER A 6 -11.90 38.74 28.60
N PHE A 7 -12.70 38.05 27.79
CA PHE A 7 -14.17 38.20 27.78
C PHE A 7 -14.79 37.69 29.07
N LEU A 8 -14.30 36.56 29.59
CA LEU A 8 -14.75 36.01 30.89
C LEU A 8 -14.51 36.97 32.02
N LYS A 9 -13.35 37.63 32.06
CA LYS A 9 -13.02 38.66 33.06
C LYS A 9 -13.97 39.83 33.00
N LYS A 10 -14.30 40.33 31.80
CA LYS A 10 -15.23 41.42 31.58
C LYS A 10 -16.63 41.07 32.03
N ILE A 11 -17.12 39.90 31.74
CA ILE A 11 -18.41 39.39 32.16
C ILE A 11 -18.44 39.25 33.66
N LEU A 12 -17.42 38.71 34.29
CA LEU A 12 -17.31 38.51 35.70
C LEU A 12 -17.35 39.83 36.49
N SER A 13 -16.75 40.90 35.96
CA SER A 13 -16.69 42.21 36.62
C SER A 13 -17.89 43.10 36.32
N ALA A 14 -18.60 42.90 35.22
CA ALA A 14 -19.61 43.85 34.71
C ALA A 14 -21.07 43.45 35.04
N ILE A 15 -21.37 42.18 35.35
CA ILE A 15 -22.74 41.69 35.41
C ILE A 15 -23.05 41.06 36.77
N TYR A 16 -24.22 41.38 37.35
CA TYR A 16 -24.91 40.70 38.45
C TYR A 16 -24.11 40.32 39.71
N GLY A 17 -24.74 39.58 40.62
CA GLY A 17 -24.12 39.09 41.84
C GLY A 17 -23.05 38.01 41.61
N GLU A 18 -22.18 37.86 42.59
CA GLU A 18 -21.02 36.99 42.55
C GLU A 18 -21.36 35.56 42.10
N GLU A 19 -22.45 35.00 42.59
CA GLU A 19 -22.87 33.63 42.28
C GLU A 19 -23.23 33.45 40.80
N VAL A 20 -24.00 34.41 40.24
CA VAL A 20 -24.38 34.39 38.80
C VAL A 20 -23.15 34.58 37.91
N ARG A 21 -22.28 35.53 38.26
CA ARG A 21 -21.04 35.77 37.53
C ARG A 21 -20.14 34.55 37.52
N GLY A 22 -20.03 33.85 38.67
CA GLY A 22 -19.27 32.63 38.81
C GLY A 22 -19.81 31.50 37.93
N SER A 23 -21.13 31.32 37.90
CA SER A 23 -21.79 30.30 37.08
C SER A 23 -21.59 30.56 35.58
N ILE A 24 -21.70 31.81 35.15
CA ILE A 24 -21.45 32.18 33.74
C ILE A 24 -19.99 31.94 33.39
N HIS A 25 -19.08 32.35 34.25
CA HIS A 25 -17.64 32.13 34.05
C HIS A 25 -17.33 30.64 33.88
N ASP A 26 -17.83 29.80 34.78
CA ASP A 26 -17.58 28.38 34.77
C ASP A 26 -18.15 27.69 33.52
N ALA A 27 -19.37 28.08 33.13
CA ALA A 27 -19.97 27.55 31.89
C ALA A 27 -19.16 27.90 30.65
N LEU A 28 -18.70 29.17 30.52
CA LEU A 28 -17.90 29.60 29.39
C LEU A 28 -16.52 28.96 29.39
N ALA A 29 -15.92 28.79 30.56
CA ALA A 29 -14.64 28.10 30.68
C ALA A 29 -14.76 26.63 30.25
N ALA A 30 -15.82 25.94 30.65
CA ALA A 30 -16.11 24.57 30.25
C ALA A 30 -16.29 24.46 28.74
N MET A 31 -17.06 25.37 28.10
CA MET A 31 -17.27 25.41 26.67
C MET A 31 -15.95 25.64 25.92
N ASN A 32 -15.10 26.51 26.43
CA ASN A 32 -13.79 26.76 25.82
C ASN A 32 -12.91 25.49 25.84
N THR A 33 -12.90 24.79 26.95
CA THR A 33 -12.15 23.53 27.10
C THR A 33 -12.66 22.47 26.14
N GLU A 34 -13.98 22.27 26.05
CA GLU A 34 -14.60 21.31 25.13
C GLU A 34 -14.28 21.62 23.67
N SER A 35 -14.35 22.90 23.29
CA SER A 35 -14.00 23.33 21.94
C SER A 35 -12.55 23.05 21.61
N SER A 36 -11.64 23.32 22.54
CA SER A 36 -10.20 23.06 22.33
C SER A 36 -9.92 21.56 22.19
N SER A 37 -10.57 20.74 22.99
CA SER A 37 -10.48 19.28 22.92
C SER A 37 -11.01 18.73 21.58
N ALA A 38 -12.13 19.28 21.12
CA ALA A 38 -12.73 18.91 19.84
C ALA A 38 -11.80 19.26 18.65
N MET A 39 -11.18 20.41 18.69
CA MET A 39 -10.20 20.84 17.66
C MET A 39 -8.96 19.96 17.65
N GLU A 40 -8.46 19.61 18.84
CA GLU A 40 -7.31 18.70 18.97
C GLU A 40 -7.64 17.33 18.43
N PHE A 41 -8.81 16.80 18.76
CA PHE A 41 -9.30 15.53 18.24
C PHE A 41 -9.40 15.55 16.69
N ALA A 42 -9.96 16.61 16.14
CA ALA A 42 -10.09 16.78 14.69
C ALA A 42 -8.72 16.84 14.00
N SER A 43 -7.75 17.55 14.60
CA SER A 43 -6.38 17.61 14.09
C SER A 43 -5.71 16.23 14.09
N THR A 44 -5.85 15.48 15.16
CA THR A 44 -5.32 14.11 15.28
C THR A 44 -5.96 13.19 14.24
N ALA A 45 -7.28 13.28 14.05
CA ALA A 45 -7.99 12.50 13.05
C ALA A 45 -7.50 12.83 11.63
N LYS A 46 -7.26 14.10 11.34
CA LYS A 46 -6.70 14.54 10.05
C LYS A 46 -5.30 13.94 9.82
N ASP A 47 -4.43 14.01 10.82
CA ASP A 47 -3.07 13.47 10.73
C ASP A 47 -3.10 11.96 10.51
N SER A 48 -3.98 11.25 11.20
CA SER A 48 -4.16 9.80 11.03
C SER A 48 -4.67 9.47 9.63
N ALA A 49 -5.62 10.24 9.11
CA ALA A 49 -6.13 10.06 7.75
C ALA A 49 -5.03 10.27 6.70
N GLN A 50 -4.20 11.27 6.87
CA GLN A 50 -3.07 11.54 5.98
C GLN A 50 -2.04 10.41 6.02
N ALA A 51 -1.72 9.91 7.21
CA ALA A 51 -0.81 8.78 7.38
C ALA A 51 -1.35 7.51 6.72
N ASN A 52 -2.65 7.25 6.90
CA ASN A 52 -3.31 6.10 6.27
C ASN A 52 -3.32 6.21 4.74
N ALA A 53 -3.56 7.39 4.21
CA ALA A 53 -3.52 7.63 2.76
C ALA A 53 -2.13 7.39 2.20
N ALA A 54 -1.09 7.86 2.89
CA ALA A 54 0.31 7.63 2.49
C ALA A 54 0.67 6.14 2.53
N ALA A 55 0.23 5.42 3.56
CA ALA A 55 0.45 3.98 3.67
C ALA A 55 -0.27 3.21 2.56
N ALA A 56 -1.51 3.59 2.23
CA ALA A 56 -2.27 2.98 1.15
C ALA A 56 -1.58 3.20 -0.21
N LYS A 57 -1.08 4.41 -0.44
CA LYS A 57 -0.33 4.73 -1.67
C LYS A 57 0.93 3.85 -1.80
N LYS A 58 1.69 3.74 -0.73
CA LYS A 58 2.88 2.89 -0.69
C LYS A 58 2.54 1.42 -0.96
N SER A 59 1.47 0.93 -0.35
CA SER A 59 1.01 -0.45 -0.58
C SER A 59 0.62 -0.69 -2.04
N ALA A 60 -0.03 0.28 -2.67
CA ALA A 60 -0.39 0.21 -4.08
C ALA A 60 0.87 0.18 -4.98
N GLU A 61 1.85 1.03 -4.69
CA GLU A 61 3.14 1.05 -5.42
C GLU A 61 3.88 -0.29 -5.27
N ASP A 62 3.90 -0.86 -4.07
CA ASP A 62 4.53 -2.14 -3.81
C ASP A 62 3.81 -3.29 -4.54
N ALA A 63 2.48 -3.25 -4.58
CA ALA A 63 1.68 -4.22 -5.33
C ALA A 63 1.97 -4.13 -6.83
N GLU A 64 2.10 -2.93 -7.37
CA GLU A 64 2.45 -2.70 -8.78
C GLU A 64 3.82 -3.28 -9.11
N LYS A 65 4.82 -3.03 -8.27
CA LYS A 65 6.16 -3.59 -8.42
C LYS A 65 6.15 -5.12 -8.41
N LYS A 66 5.39 -5.71 -7.50
CA LYS A 66 5.25 -7.17 -7.42
C LYS A 66 4.58 -7.74 -8.67
N ALA A 67 3.55 -7.06 -9.17
CA ALA A 67 2.88 -7.46 -10.41
C ALA A 67 3.83 -7.41 -11.60
N THR A 68 4.66 -6.37 -11.70
CA THR A 68 5.69 -6.25 -12.73
C THR A 68 6.70 -7.40 -12.64
N SER A 69 7.22 -7.67 -11.45
CA SER A 69 8.18 -8.77 -11.23
C SER A 69 7.57 -10.13 -11.57
N ALA A 70 6.30 -10.34 -11.24
CA ALA A 70 5.60 -11.58 -11.60
C ALA A 70 5.46 -11.72 -13.12
N SER A 71 5.15 -10.63 -13.82
CA SER A 71 5.05 -10.61 -15.27
C SER A 71 6.40 -10.93 -15.92
N GLU A 72 7.48 -10.35 -15.42
CA GLU A 72 8.85 -10.62 -15.90
C GLU A 72 9.25 -12.07 -15.67
N SER A 73 8.90 -12.62 -14.52
CA SER A 73 9.16 -14.04 -14.19
C SER A 73 8.38 -14.97 -15.11
N ALA A 74 7.13 -14.65 -15.40
CA ALA A 74 6.30 -15.43 -16.33
C ALA A 74 6.88 -15.39 -17.75
N ALA A 75 7.36 -14.24 -18.19
CA ALA A 75 8.01 -14.11 -19.49
C ALA A 75 9.30 -14.94 -19.56
N ALA A 76 10.12 -14.91 -18.53
CA ALA A 76 11.34 -15.72 -18.43
C ALA A 76 11.03 -17.21 -18.44
N ALA A 77 9.99 -17.63 -17.75
CA ALA A 77 9.54 -19.04 -17.74
C ALA A 77 9.10 -19.47 -19.15
N ALA A 78 8.36 -18.62 -19.87
CA ALA A 78 7.92 -18.90 -21.24
C ALA A 78 9.12 -19.08 -22.18
N LEU A 79 10.14 -18.23 -22.05
CA LEU A 79 11.38 -18.36 -22.83
C LEU A 79 12.11 -19.67 -22.52
N SER A 80 12.16 -20.06 -21.25
CA SER A 80 12.77 -21.33 -20.83
C SER A 80 12.02 -22.53 -21.39
N GLU A 81 10.69 -22.51 -21.38
CA GLU A 81 9.86 -23.55 -21.99
C GLU A 81 10.13 -23.65 -23.49
N GLY A 82 10.25 -22.53 -24.19
CA GLY A 82 10.59 -22.52 -25.60
C GLY A 82 11.95 -23.15 -25.89
N SER A 83 12.94 -22.84 -25.06
CA SER A 83 14.28 -23.41 -25.15
C SER A 83 14.29 -24.92 -24.92
N ILE A 84 13.55 -25.38 -23.94
CA ILE A 84 13.38 -26.81 -23.63
C ILE A 84 12.75 -27.54 -24.83
N LYS A 85 11.69 -26.97 -25.37
CA LYS A 85 11.00 -27.54 -26.54
C LYS A 85 11.95 -27.69 -27.73
N THR A 86 12.73 -26.66 -28.03
CA THR A 86 13.75 -26.69 -29.10
C THR A 86 14.76 -27.79 -28.82
N SER A 87 15.24 -27.94 -27.59
CA SER A 87 16.18 -28.98 -27.21
C SER A 87 15.58 -30.37 -27.38
N GLU A 88 14.33 -30.58 -27.03
CA GLU A 88 13.60 -31.84 -27.23
C GLU A 88 13.50 -32.19 -28.70
N GLU A 89 13.17 -31.22 -29.56
CA GLU A 89 13.10 -31.40 -31.01
C GLU A 89 14.46 -31.80 -31.59
N ASN A 90 15.51 -31.18 -31.11
CA ASN A 90 16.88 -31.49 -31.53
C ASN A 90 17.30 -32.89 -31.09
N VAL A 91 16.98 -33.31 -29.85
CA VAL A 91 17.26 -34.64 -29.36
C VAL A 91 16.50 -35.69 -30.15
N ASN A 92 15.24 -35.46 -30.45
CA ASN A 92 14.40 -36.36 -31.22
C ASN A 92 14.95 -36.53 -32.67
N LYS A 93 15.38 -35.43 -33.26
CA LYS A 93 16.02 -35.45 -34.60
C LYS A 93 17.32 -36.25 -34.58
N GLN A 94 18.19 -36.00 -33.60
CA GLN A 94 19.45 -36.76 -33.45
C GLN A 94 19.18 -38.25 -33.24
N ALA A 95 18.19 -38.62 -32.46
CA ALA A 95 17.81 -40.01 -32.26
C ALA A 95 17.32 -40.67 -33.56
N ALA A 96 16.52 -39.93 -34.35
CA ALA A 96 16.07 -40.40 -35.67
C ALA A 96 17.21 -40.58 -36.62
N ASP A 97 18.14 -39.61 -36.70
CA ASP A 97 19.33 -39.67 -37.55
C ASP A 97 20.24 -40.83 -37.15
N ALA A 98 20.44 -41.07 -35.86
CA ALA A 98 21.24 -42.19 -35.36
C ALA A 98 20.60 -43.53 -35.72
N LYS A 99 19.29 -43.65 -35.62
CA LYS A 99 18.53 -44.85 -35.99
C LYS A 99 18.68 -45.15 -37.51
N GLU A 100 18.56 -44.12 -38.31
CA GLU A 100 18.73 -44.19 -39.75
C GLU A 100 20.15 -44.64 -40.12
N ALA A 101 21.18 -44.06 -39.50
CA ALA A 101 22.58 -44.42 -39.69
C ALA A 101 22.83 -45.87 -39.29
N ALA A 102 22.26 -46.34 -38.18
CA ALA A 102 22.37 -47.73 -37.74
C ALA A 102 21.71 -48.72 -38.74
N ALA A 103 20.55 -48.32 -39.29
CA ALA A 103 19.88 -49.13 -40.32
C ALA A 103 20.72 -49.23 -41.61
N GLY A 104 21.34 -48.10 -42.02
CA GLY A 104 22.23 -48.06 -43.15
C GLY A 104 23.48 -48.92 -42.96
N ALA A 105 24.09 -48.91 -41.79
CA ALA A 105 25.25 -49.71 -41.44
C ALA A 105 24.91 -51.22 -41.46
N LYS A 106 23.74 -51.55 -40.91
CA LYS A 106 23.24 -52.95 -40.92
C LYS A 106 22.98 -53.43 -42.33
N ALA A 107 22.39 -52.62 -43.17
CA ALA A 107 22.17 -52.98 -44.58
C ALA A 107 23.50 -53.21 -45.32
N SER A 108 24.53 -52.43 -45.03
CA SER A 108 25.88 -52.61 -45.62
C SER A 108 26.53 -53.90 -45.14
N GLU A 109 26.31 -54.35 -43.91
CA GLU A 109 26.83 -55.64 -43.39
C GLU A 109 26.22 -56.85 -44.09
N THR A 110 24.99 -56.76 -44.53
CA THR A 110 24.28 -57.90 -45.16
C THR A 110 24.57 -58.04 -46.65
N GLU A 111 25.25 -57.09 -47.25
CA GLU A 111 25.75 -57.19 -48.60
C GLU A 111 27.10 -57.94 -48.59
#